data_601c935f3df5724b9263e44de3e888da
#
_entry.id   601c935f3df5724b9263e44de3e888da
#
_cell.length_a   1.000
_cell.length_b   1.000
_cell.length_c   1.000
_cell.angle_alpha   90.00
_cell.angle_beta   90.00
_cell.angle_gamma   90.00
#
_symmetry.space_group_name_H-M   'P 1'
#
loop_
_entity.id
_entity.type
_entity.pdbx_description
1 polymer ?
#
loop_
_entity_poly.entity_id
_entity_poly.type
_entity_poly.pdbx_seq_one_letter_code
_entity_poly.pdbx_strand_id
1 'polypeptide(L)'
;MIHSFRYLLLAAVLGVVFGQIAWADERPTPKSLWQTVLTPPAVDQPATPRRLWVLRDREIALDLPLLQILKDAGARPHPRITIELFDGVNPELDITSTISRSNDTAVIRGKFKPPSKGDFTFVASGNLLVGTIQLGDRLYKTEHIANGRLRLLEIDPEKMPPD
;
A
#
# COMPACT_ATOMS: atom_id res chain seq x y z
N MET A 1 -72.72 -4.57 -54.83
CA MET A 1 -72.58 -5.36 -53.60
C MET A 1 -71.11 -5.33 -53.20
N ILE A 2 -70.79 -4.57 -52.19
CA ILE A 2 -69.43 -4.18 -51.85
C ILE A 2 -69.12 -4.82 -50.50
N HIS A 3 -68.17 -5.76 -50.46
CA HIS A 3 -67.72 -6.35 -49.21
C HIS A 3 -66.39 -5.73 -48.83
N SER A 4 -66.42 -4.90 -47.79
CA SER A 4 -65.25 -4.28 -47.19
C SER A 4 -64.50 -5.29 -46.29
N PHE A 5 -63.28 -5.61 -46.67
CA PHE A 5 -62.36 -6.43 -45.88
C PHE A 5 -61.50 -5.48 -45.03
N ARG A 6 -61.72 -5.47 -43.72
CA ARG A 6 -60.88 -4.74 -42.73
C ARG A 6 -59.70 -5.60 -42.31
N TYR A 7 -58.53 -5.24 -42.81
CA TYR A 7 -57.28 -5.82 -42.28
C TYR A 7 -56.89 -5.15 -40.98
N LEU A 8 -56.87 -5.96 -39.92
CA LEU A 8 -56.40 -5.55 -38.57
C LEU A 8 -54.88 -5.77 -38.57
N LEU A 9 -54.07 -4.70 -38.59
CA LEU A 9 -52.63 -4.72 -38.47
C LEU A 9 -52.28 -4.79 -37.00
N LEU A 10 -51.82 -5.98 -36.53
CA LEU A 10 -51.25 -6.19 -35.20
C LEU A 10 -49.76 -5.84 -35.24
N ALA A 11 -49.40 -4.67 -34.78
CA ALA A 11 -48.00 -4.29 -34.60
C ALA A 11 -47.45 -4.90 -33.32
N ALA A 12 -46.62 -5.95 -33.44
CA ALA A 12 -45.86 -6.51 -32.35
C ALA A 12 -44.64 -5.62 -32.07
N VAL A 13 -44.70 -4.86 -30.97
CA VAL A 13 -43.55 -4.10 -30.48
C VAL A 13 -42.63 -5.07 -29.72
N LEU A 14 -41.56 -5.50 -30.38
CA LEU A 14 -40.47 -6.27 -29.76
C LEU A 14 -39.62 -5.28 -28.93
N GLY A 15 -39.85 -5.19 -27.64
CA GLY A 15 -38.99 -4.45 -26.69
C GLY A 15 -37.67 -5.20 -26.51
N VAL A 16 -36.62 -4.74 -27.18
CA VAL A 16 -35.26 -5.20 -26.92
C VAL A 16 -34.79 -4.56 -25.62
N VAL A 17 -34.88 -5.33 -24.52
CA VAL A 17 -34.28 -4.96 -23.25
C VAL A 17 -32.76 -5.14 -23.40
N PHE A 18 -32.04 -4.07 -23.71
CA PHE A 18 -30.59 -4.05 -23.57
C PHE A 18 -30.26 -4.11 -22.08
N GLY A 19 -30.01 -5.32 -21.59
CA GLY A 19 -29.38 -5.52 -20.30
C GLY A 19 -27.99 -4.88 -20.33
N GLN A 20 -27.84 -3.73 -19.70
CA GLN A 20 -26.53 -3.16 -19.42
C GLN A 20 -25.83 -4.10 -18.42
N ILE A 21 -24.97 -4.97 -18.94
CA ILE A 21 -24.00 -5.68 -18.13
C ILE A 21 -23.04 -4.62 -17.64
N ALA A 22 -23.28 -4.11 -16.43
CA ALA A 22 -22.32 -3.30 -15.73
C ALA A 22 -21.09 -4.20 -15.48
N TRP A 23 -20.07 -4.04 -16.31
CA TRP A 23 -18.75 -4.56 -15.99
C TRP A 23 -18.32 -3.86 -14.73
N ALA A 24 -18.50 -4.52 -13.58
CA ALA A 24 -17.86 -4.10 -12.35
C ALA A 24 -16.36 -4.13 -12.64
N ASP A 25 -15.75 -2.95 -12.72
CA ASP A 25 -14.31 -2.78 -12.83
C ASP A 25 -13.72 -3.30 -11.51
N GLU A 26 -13.50 -4.60 -11.44
CA GLU A 26 -12.85 -5.26 -10.30
C GLU A 26 -11.40 -4.82 -10.25
N ARG A 27 -11.20 -3.58 -9.85
CA ARG A 27 -9.84 -3.13 -9.52
C ARG A 27 -9.32 -3.98 -8.39
N PRO A 28 -8.18 -4.65 -8.57
CA PRO A 28 -7.63 -5.51 -7.55
C PRO A 28 -7.47 -4.72 -6.24
N THR A 29 -7.95 -5.31 -5.15
CA THR A 29 -7.85 -4.72 -3.82
C THR A 29 -6.38 -4.46 -3.48
N PRO A 30 -6.01 -3.28 -3.01
CA PRO A 30 -4.64 -3.01 -2.62
C PRO A 30 -4.23 -3.92 -1.46
N LYS A 31 -2.98 -4.40 -1.50
CA LYS A 31 -2.38 -5.23 -0.45
C LYS A 31 -1.48 -4.37 0.44
N SER A 32 -1.50 -4.60 1.74
CA SER A 32 -0.60 -3.89 2.66
C SER A 32 0.79 -4.54 2.65
N LEU A 33 1.84 -3.72 2.52
CA LEU A 33 3.23 -4.18 2.55
C LEU A 33 3.63 -4.74 3.92
N TRP A 34 2.98 -4.28 4.98
CA TRP A 34 3.14 -4.79 6.33
C TRP A 34 1.87 -4.66 7.14
N GLN A 35 1.83 -5.38 8.24
CA GLN A 35 0.75 -5.32 9.22
C GLN A 35 1.34 -5.06 10.60
N THR A 36 0.57 -4.41 11.45
CA THR A 36 0.92 -4.24 12.86
C THR A 36 0.92 -5.59 13.57
N VAL A 37 2.02 -5.89 14.27
CA VAL A 37 2.08 -7.05 15.16
C VAL A 37 1.52 -6.64 16.51
N LEU A 38 0.39 -7.24 16.90
CA LEU A 38 -0.17 -7.10 18.24
C LEU A 38 0.59 -8.06 19.15
N THR A 39 1.80 -7.68 19.58
CA THR A 39 2.54 -8.43 20.60
C THR A 39 2.03 -7.98 21.96
N PRO A 40 1.53 -8.89 22.83
CA PRO A 40 1.31 -8.55 24.22
C PRO A 40 2.62 -8.03 24.81
N PRO A 41 2.61 -7.00 25.66
CA PRO A 41 3.83 -6.52 26.29
C PRO A 41 4.49 -7.69 27.01
N ALA A 42 5.72 -8.04 26.62
CA ALA A 42 6.49 -9.04 27.31
C ALA A 42 6.75 -8.53 28.74
N VAL A 43 6.22 -9.25 29.72
CA VAL A 43 6.17 -8.84 31.13
C VAL A 43 7.56 -8.62 31.74
N ASP A 44 8.63 -9.07 31.08
CA ASP A 44 9.99 -9.07 31.60
C ASP A 44 11.07 -8.42 30.71
N GLN A 45 10.69 -7.69 29.66
CA GLN A 45 11.71 -6.94 28.92
C GLN A 45 11.82 -5.52 29.47
N PRO A 46 13.00 -5.10 29.94
CA PRO A 46 13.22 -3.71 30.30
C PRO A 46 12.91 -2.83 29.08
N ALA A 47 12.01 -1.87 29.27
CA ALA A 47 11.65 -0.94 28.22
C ALA A 47 12.94 -0.27 27.69
N THR A 48 13.31 -0.52 26.45
CA THR A 48 14.42 0.20 25.83
C THR A 48 14.09 1.69 25.86
N PRO A 49 14.97 2.56 26.39
CA PRO A 49 14.70 3.98 26.46
C PRO A 49 14.36 4.49 25.08
N ARG A 50 13.17 5.11 24.94
CA ARG A 50 12.76 5.71 23.68
C ARG A 50 13.66 6.92 23.40
N ARG A 51 14.19 7.00 22.17
CA ARG A 51 14.97 8.16 21.73
C ARG A 51 14.07 9.42 21.75
N LEU A 52 14.60 10.56 22.17
CA LEU A 52 13.83 11.80 22.36
C LEU A 52 13.08 12.28 21.09
N TRP A 53 13.60 11.92 19.93
CA TRP A 53 13.01 12.25 18.63
C TRP A 53 12.01 11.23 18.12
N VAL A 54 11.74 10.12 18.84
CA VAL A 54 10.71 9.14 18.49
C VAL A 54 9.43 9.49 19.23
N LEU A 55 8.41 9.90 18.50
CA LEU A 55 7.09 10.21 19.03
C LEU A 55 6.37 8.94 19.46
N ARG A 56 6.35 7.93 18.59
CA ARG A 56 5.76 6.62 18.83
C ARG A 56 6.36 5.58 17.91
N ASP A 57 6.24 4.33 18.32
CA ASP A 57 6.73 3.19 17.57
C ASP A 57 5.82 1.98 17.73
N ARG A 58 5.91 1.05 16.78
CA ARG A 58 5.25 -0.25 16.85
C ARG A 58 6.00 -1.29 16.01
N GLU A 59 5.86 -2.55 16.39
CA GLU A 59 6.36 -3.65 15.58
C GLU A 59 5.47 -3.88 14.36
N ILE A 60 6.10 -4.24 13.25
CA ILE A 60 5.45 -4.57 12.00
C ILE A 60 5.99 -5.87 11.43
N ALA A 61 5.12 -6.63 10.77
CA ALA A 61 5.45 -7.83 10.02
C ALA A 61 5.28 -7.56 8.52
N LEU A 62 6.33 -7.81 7.74
CA LEU A 62 6.32 -7.65 6.29
C LEU A 62 5.54 -8.76 5.59
N ASP A 63 4.83 -8.41 4.52
CA ASP A 63 4.39 -9.33 3.49
C ASP A 63 5.60 -9.67 2.61
N LEU A 64 6.28 -10.79 2.87
CA LEU A 64 7.50 -11.16 2.18
C LEU A 64 7.30 -11.40 0.68
N PRO A 65 6.22 -12.07 0.22
CA PRO A 65 5.91 -12.16 -1.20
C PRO A 65 5.81 -10.79 -1.89
N LEU A 66 5.17 -9.84 -1.24
CA LEU A 66 5.01 -8.49 -1.77
C LEU A 66 6.34 -7.72 -1.79
N LEU A 67 7.18 -7.94 -0.77
CA LEU A 67 8.54 -7.38 -0.72
C LEU A 67 9.39 -7.89 -1.89
N GLN A 68 9.30 -9.17 -2.25
CA GLN A 68 10.03 -9.73 -3.40
C GLN A 68 9.59 -9.07 -4.71
N ILE A 69 8.30 -8.84 -4.90
CA ILE A 69 7.78 -8.12 -6.08
C ILE A 69 8.34 -6.68 -6.12
N LEU A 70 8.40 -6.00 -4.98
CA LEU A 70 8.96 -4.64 -4.91
C LEU A 70 10.45 -4.58 -5.24
N LYS A 71 11.22 -5.62 -4.91
CA LYS A 71 12.65 -5.70 -5.21
C LYS A 71 12.95 -5.93 -6.69
N ASP A 72 11.99 -6.47 -7.44
CA ASP A 72 12.17 -6.75 -8.86
C ASP A 72 11.88 -5.50 -9.71
N ALA A 73 12.93 -4.92 -10.27
CA ALA A 73 12.80 -3.79 -11.19
C ALA A 73 12.05 -4.13 -12.48
N GLY A 74 12.00 -5.41 -12.87
CA GLY A 74 11.30 -5.92 -14.04
C GLY A 74 9.82 -6.22 -13.81
N ALA A 75 9.37 -6.35 -12.57
CA ALA A 75 7.99 -6.67 -12.21
C ALA A 75 7.06 -5.46 -12.42
N ARG A 76 6.67 -5.21 -13.65
CA ARG A 76 5.76 -4.11 -13.97
C ARG A 76 4.58 -4.60 -14.83
N PRO A 77 3.35 -4.06 -14.61
CA PRO A 77 2.98 -3.09 -13.56
C PRO A 77 3.02 -3.71 -12.16
N HIS A 78 3.41 -2.92 -11.17
CA HIS A 78 3.33 -3.35 -9.79
C HIS A 78 1.86 -3.54 -9.35
N PRO A 79 1.57 -4.51 -8.46
CA PRO A 79 0.26 -4.58 -7.83
C PRO A 79 -0.01 -3.31 -7.03
N ARG A 80 -1.27 -3.06 -6.72
CA ARG A 80 -1.63 -1.95 -5.83
C ARG A 80 -1.16 -2.29 -4.41
N ILE A 81 -0.32 -1.44 -3.85
CA ILE A 81 0.32 -1.66 -2.55
C ILE A 81 0.03 -0.47 -1.65
N THR A 82 -0.39 -0.75 -0.44
CA THR A 82 -0.53 0.23 0.63
C THR A 82 0.48 -0.03 1.72
N ILE A 83 0.71 0.95 2.56
CA ILE A 83 1.42 0.81 3.83
C ILE A 83 0.51 1.23 4.97
N GLU A 84 0.55 0.49 6.07
CA GLU A 84 -0.20 0.83 7.26
C GLU A 84 0.63 1.74 8.15
N LEU A 85 0.22 3.01 8.29
CA LEU A 85 0.80 3.98 9.22
C LEU A 85 -0.07 4.10 10.47
N PHE A 86 0.35 4.95 11.41
CA PHE A 86 -0.41 5.20 12.63
C PHE A 86 -1.78 5.84 12.31
N ASP A 87 -2.70 5.74 13.26
CA ASP A 87 -4.05 6.33 13.20
C ASP A 87 -4.92 5.82 12.03
N GLY A 88 -4.68 4.59 11.56
CA GLY A 88 -5.44 3.99 10.47
C GLY A 88 -5.16 4.60 9.09
N VAL A 89 -4.08 5.36 8.95
CA VAL A 89 -3.68 5.96 7.67
C VAL A 89 -2.99 4.91 6.80
N ASN A 90 -3.57 4.64 5.62
CA ASN A 90 -3.10 3.60 4.71
C ASN A 90 -2.86 4.15 3.29
N PRO A 91 -1.81 4.94 3.06
CA PRO A 91 -1.55 5.52 1.74
C PRO A 91 -1.13 4.45 0.73
N GLU A 92 -1.59 4.61 -0.52
CA GLU A 92 -1.19 3.74 -1.62
C GLU A 92 0.12 4.25 -2.24
N LEU A 93 1.04 3.32 -2.49
CA LEU A 93 2.34 3.60 -3.08
C LEU A 93 2.23 3.81 -4.60
N ASP A 94 2.91 4.82 -5.10
CA ASP A 94 3.20 5.03 -6.52
C ASP A 94 4.71 4.92 -6.72
N ILE A 95 5.17 3.72 -7.11
CA ILE A 95 6.58 3.40 -7.21
C ILE A 95 7.12 3.98 -8.51
N THR A 96 8.03 4.93 -8.40
CA THR A 96 8.65 5.63 -9.53
C THR A 96 9.95 4.99 -9.99
N SER A 97 10.68 4.34 -9.07
CA SER A 97 11.97 3.73 -9.36
C SER A 97 12.24 2.53 -8.45
N THR A 98 12.75 1.46 -9.05
CA THR A 98 13.34 0.32 -8.34
C THR A 98 14.70 0.02 -8.97
N ILE A 99 15.74 0.02 -8.14
CA ILE A 99 17.11 -0.33 -8.54
C ILE A 99 17.46 -1.62 -7.83
N SER A 100 17.38 -2.73 -8.56
CA SER A 100 17.74 -4.06 -8.05
C SER A 100 19.25 -4.30 -8.17
N ARG A 101 19.81 -5.02 -7.22
CA ARG A 101 21.23 -5.39 -7.19
C ARG A 101 21.39 -6.91 -7.05
N SER A 102 22.51 -7.44 -7.48
CA SER A 102 22.80 -8.89 -7.51
C SER A 102 22.88 -9.56 -6.15
N ASN A 103 23.02 -8.78 -5.07
CA ASN A 103 23.11 -9.28 -3.68
C ASN A 103 21.75 -9.29 -2.95
N ASP A 104 20.66 -9.47 -3.67
CA ASP A 104 19.28 -9.44 -3.13
C ASP A 104 18.94 -8.12 -2.41
N THR A 105 19.55 -7.03 -2.86
CA THR A 105 19.28 -5.68 -2.35
C THR A 105 18.59 -4.85 -3.41
N ALA A 106 17.63 -4.04 -3.02
CA ALA A 106 16.99 -3.08 -3.91
C ALA A 106 16.76 -1.74 -3.22
N VAL A 107 16.84 -0.67 -4.00
CA VAL A 107 16.42 0.66 -3.56
C VAL A 107 15.12 0.99 -4.30
N ILE A 108 14.06 1.22 -3.55
CA ILE A 108 12.71 1.49 -4.04
C ILE A 108 12.34 2.92 -3.65
N ARG A 109 11.94 3.72 -4.63
CA ARG A 109 11.53 5.12 -4.42
C ARG A 109 10.20 5.37 -5.08
N GLY A 110 9.44 6.27 -4.48
CA GLY A 110 8.16 6.67 -5.05
C GLY A 110 7.48 7.78 -4.29
N LYS A 111 6.25 8.03 -4.70
CA LYS A 111 5.34 8.99 -4.09
C LYS A 111 4.09 8.24 -3.62
N PHE A 112 3.22 8.96 -2.95
CA PHE A 112 1.89 8.43 -2.62
C PHE A 112 0.88 8.83 -3.68
N LYS A 113 -0.07 7.94 -3.96
CA LYS A 113 -1.20 8.28 -4.82
C LYS A 113 -2.14 9.26 -4.14
N PRO A 114 -2.78 10.16 -4.89
CA PRO A 114 -3.79 11.04 -4.34
C PRO A 114 -4.89 10.28 -3.57
N PRO A 115 -5.44 10.87 -2.50
CA PRO A 115 -5.25 12.25 -2.01
C PRO A 115 -3.99 12.45 -1.16
N SER A 116 -3.25 11.39 -0.82
CA SER A 116 -2.03 11.46 -0.01
C SER A 116 -0.91 12.20 -0.75
N LYS A 117 -0.16 13.02 -0.02
CA LYS A 117 0.98 13.77 -0.57
C LYS A 117 2.24 13.42 0.21
N GLY A 118 3.31 13.16 -0.52
CA GLY A 118 4.60 12.82 0.06
C GLY A 118 5.35 11.81 -0.77
N ASP A 119 6.46 11.34 -0.23
CA ASP A 119 7.35 10.40 -0.89
C ASP A 119 7.90 9.37 0.10
N PHE A 120 8.54 8.37 -0.45
CA PHE A 120 9.22 7.35 0.33
C PHE A 120 10.48 6.85 -0.38
N THR A 121 11.42 6.41 0.44
CA THR A 121 12.59 5.68 -0.02
C THR A 121 12.79 4.47 0.88
N PHE A 122 12.78 3.29 0.29
CA PHE A 122 13.07 2.03 0.97
C PHE A 122 14.33 1.39 0.42
N VAL A 123 15.10 0.78 1.31
CA VAL A 123 16.17 -0.15 1.00
C VAL A 123 15.77 -1.52 1.52
N ALA A 124 15.59 -2.45 0.62
CA ALA A 124 15.31 -3.85 0.93
C ALA A 124 16.57 -4.67 0.79
N SER A 125 16.85 -5.57 1.74
CA SER A 125 17.95 -6.53 1.69
C SER A 125 17.51 -7.84 2.31
N GLY A 126 17.48 -8.91 1.51
CA GLY A 126 16.83 -10.15 1.93
C GLY A 126 15.37 -9.90 2.33
N ASN A 127 15.04 -10.25 3.56
CA ASN A 127 13.70 -10.06 4.16
C ASN A 127 13.59 -8.80 5.03
N LEU A 128 14.55 -7.89 4.93
CA LEU A 128 14.59 -6.66 5.69
C LEU A 128 14.16 -5.47 4.82
N LEU A 129 13.50 -4.51 5.43
CA LEU A 129 13.12 -3.25 4.82
C LEU A 129 13.43 -2.10 5.77
N VAL A 130 14.32 -1.22 5.36
CA VAL A 130 14.59 0.02 6.08
C VAL A 130 14.30 1.20 5.17
N GLY A 131 13.84 2.29 5.72
CA GLY A 131 13.58 3.46 4.90
C GLY A 131 12.90 4.60 5.62
N THR A 132 12.65 5.62 4.82
CA THR A 132 12.05 6.88 5.25
C THR A 132 10.78 7.14 4.46
N ILE A 133 9.77 7.65 5.13
CA ILE A 133 8.47 8.00 4.58
C ILE A 133 8.14 9.42 5.03
N GLN A 134 7.94 10.31 4.08
CA GLN A 134 7.43 11.65 4.33
C GLN A 134 5.98 11.70 3.87
N LEU A 135 5.04 11.93 4.77
CA LEU A 135 3.62 12.04 4.45
C LEU A 135 3.06 13.36 5.02
N GLY A 136 2.87 14.36 4.15
CA GLY A 136 2.60 15.72 4.60
C GLY A 136 3.74 16.21 5.50
N ASP A 137 3.39 16.66 6.70
CA ASP A 137 4.36 17.17 7.69
C ASP A 137 4.90 16.06 8.62
N ARG A 138 4.46 14.81 8.42
CA ARG A 138 4.88 13.68 9.26
C ARG A 138 6.02 12.91 8.63
N LEU A 139 7.00 12.57 9.45
CA LEU A 139 8.15 11.76 9.08
C LEU A 139 8.09 10.40 9.79
N TYR A 140 8.26 9.34 9.00
CA TYR A 140 8.32 7.98 9.54
C TYR A 140 9.60 7.30 9.07
N LYS A 141 10.08 6.36 9.88
CA LYS A 141 11.19 5.48 9.54
C LYS A 141 10.81 4.04 9.84
N THR A 142 11.33 3.12 9.03
CA THR A 142 11.34 1.71 9.38
C THR A 142 12.76 1.31 9.76
N GLU A 143 12.91 0.55 10.83
CA GLU A 143 14.22 0.04 11.27
C GLU A 143 14.13 -1.44 11.67
N HIS A 144 15.26 -2.13 11.50
CA HIS A 144 15.41 -3.48 12.02
C HIS A 144 15.67 -3.44 13.52
N ILE A 145 15.00 -4.31 14.28
CA ILE A 145 15.19 -4.39 15.72
C ILE A 145 16.20 -5.48 16.06
N ALA A 146 15.79 -6.72 15.94
CA ALA A 146 16.57 -7.93 16.18
C ALA A 146 15.77 -9.14 15.69
N ASN A 147 16.44 -10.24 15.37
CA ASN A 147 15.79 -11.52 15.01
C ASN A 147 14.76 -11.37 13.84
N GLY A 148 15.05 -10.53 12.87
CA GLY A 148 14.17 -10.29 11.71
C GLY A 148 12.91 -9.48 12.01
N ARG A 149 12.74 -8.94 13.19
CA ARG A 149 11.63 -8.04 13.52
C ARG A 149 11.92 -6.62 13.06
N LEU A 150 10.90 -5.94 12.60
CA LEU A 150 10.96 -4.55 12.14
C LEU A 150 10.10 -3.66 13.02
N ARG A 151 10.44 -2.40 13.04
CA ARG A 151 9.73 -1.35 13.76
C ARG A 151 9.43 -0.18 12.84
N LEU A 152 8.19 0.27 12.88
CA LEU A 152 7.77 1.55 12.33
C LEU A 152 7.87 2.61 13.41
N LEU A 153 8.53 3.72 13.10
CA LEU A 153 8.70 4.87 13.98
C LEU A 153 8.01 6.09 13.38
N GLU A 154 7.34 6.89 14.18
CA GLU A 154 7.01 8.27 13.86
C GLU A 154 8.03 9.20 14.52
N ILE A 155 8.58 10.13 13.75
CA ILE A 155 9.74 10.93 14.10
C ILE A 155 9.35 12.40 14.25
N ASP A 156 9.88 13.03 15.28
CA ASP A 156 9.91 14.48 15.43
C ASP A 156 11.24 14.99 14.82
N PRO A 157 11.19 15.57 13.60
CA PRO A 157 12.43 15.99 12.94
C PRO A 157 13.15 17.12 13.67
N GLU A 158 12.43 17.93 14.46
CA GLU A 158 13.02 19.04 15.21
C GLU A 158 13.90 18.57 16.40
N LYS A 159 13.63 17.36 16.89
CA LYS A 159 14.38 16.74 17.98
C LYS A 159 15.45 15.76 17.53
N MET A 160 15.61 15.56 16.23
CA MET A 160 16.70 14.74 15.73
C MET A 160 18.05 15.40 16.03
N PRO A 161 19.07 14.61 16.46
CA PRO A 161 20.40 15.13 16.61
C PRO A 161 20.92 15.61 15.23
N PRO A 162 21.69 16.69 15.17
CA PRO A 162 22.35 17.08 13.93
C PRO A 162 23.34 15.98 13.48
N ASP A 163 23.47 15.83 12.18
CA ASP A 163 24.44 14.88 11.54
C ASP A 163 25.90 15.31 11.81
#